data_cefc874a0b92758d63f892de8bf1c58d
#
_entry.id   cefc874a0b92758d63f892de8bf1c58d
#
_cell.length_a   1.000
_cell.length_b   1.000
_cell.length_c   1.000
_cell.angle_alpha   90.00
_cell.angle_beta   90.00
_cell.angle_gamma   90.00
#
_symmetry.space_group_name_H-M   'P 1'
#
loop_
_entity.id
_entity.type
_entity.pdbx_description
1 polymer ?
#
loop_
_entity_poly.entity_id
_entity_poly.type
_entity_poly.pdbx_seq_one_letter_code
_entity_poly.pdbx_strand_id
1 'polypeptide(L)'
;MRATVCLPTYNEKENLEPMLRALGEVLVPGDRVLVVDDSSPDGTGEIADRLASELPFVDVLHRPLKEGLGPAYLAGFWRALADGAELVLEMDCDFSHRPEDTRRLIDAAAGADVVLGSRYAPGGRIGNWGLVRRIISRGGCLYAQALLGLRLRDLTGGFKCYRREVLERIDLDAIHSRGYAFQIETTYRALRAGFRVVEIPITFVDREVGGSKMSRSIVLEAIWKVPALRLAALRGQLR
;
A
#
# COMPACT_ATOMS: atom_id res chain seq x y z
N MET A 1 0.64 16.72 11.31
CA MET A 1 0.41 16.29 9.90
C MET A 1 -0.83 15.44 9.88
N ARG A 2 -1.76 15.73 8.98
CA ARG A 2 -3.01 14.99 8.79
C ARG A 2 -2.77 13.80 7.88
N ALA A 3 -2.99 12.58 8.39
CA ALA A 3 -2.80 11.35 7.64
C ALA A 3 -4.13 10.81 7.10
N THR A 4 -4.11 10.22 5.91
CA THR A 4 -5.22 9.45 5.36
C THR A 4 -4.73 8.03 5.03
N VAL A 5 -5.35 7.03 5.65
CA VAL A 5 -5.12 5.62 5.36
C VAL A 5 -6.04 5.20 4.23
N CYS A 6 -5.49 4.90 3.05
CA CYS A 6 -6.22 4.32 1.94
C CYS A 6 -6.33 2.80 2.15
N LEU A 7 -7.56 2.31 2.23
CA LEU A 7 -7.91 0.93 2.54
C LEU A 7 -8.74 0.32 1.40
N PRO A 8 -8.11 -0.23 0.35
CA PRO A 8 -8.84 -0.88 -0.74
C PRO A 8 -9.58 -2.12 -0.26
N THR A 9 -10.83 -2.26 -0.67
CA THR A 9 -11.69 -3.40 -0.32
C THR A 9 -12.30 -4.06 -1.55
N TYR A 10 -12.36 -5.39 -1.51
CA TYR A 10 -13.14 -6.22 -2.41
C TYR A 10 -13.46 -7.54 -1.73
N ASN A 11 -14.74 -7.76 -1.37
CA ASN A 11 -15.18 -8.90 -0.57
C ASN A 11 -14.43 -9.01 0.77
N GLU A 12 -14.55 -7.95 1.58
CA GLU A 12 -13.92 -7.84 2.90
C GLU A 12 -14.94 -7.59 4.04
N LYS A 13 -16.21 -8.00 3.84
CA LYS A 13 -17.31 -7.74 4.79
C LYS A 13 -17.01 -8.17 6.22
N GLU A 14 -16.23 -9.26 6.40
CA GLU A 14 -15.90 -9.81 7.73
C GLU A 14 -14.73 -9.04 8.38
N ASN A 15 -13.84 -8.44 7.57
CA ASN A 15 -12.66 -7.75 8.03
C ASN A 15 -12.86 -6.24 8.23
N LEU A 16 -13.78 -5.62 7.45
CA LEU A 16 -13.86 -4.16 7.36
C LEU A 16 -14.18 -3.49 8.69
N GLU A 17 -15.26 -3.90 9.36
CA GLU A 17 -15.67 -3.27 10.63
C GLU A 17 -14.62 -3.45 11.73
N PRO A 18 -14.09 -4.65 12.00
CA PRO A 18 -13.00 -4.83 12.97
C PRO A 18 -11.77 -3.98 12.64
N MET A 19 -11.38 -3.89 11.36
CA MET A 19 -10.23 -3.10 10.93
C MET A 19 -10.43 -1.61 11.18
N LEU A 20 -11.60 -1.05 10.81
CA LEU A 20 -11.89 0.37 11.04
C LEU A 20 -11.92 0.73 12.52
N ARG A 21 -12.48 -0.13 13.37
CA ARG A 21 -12.48 0.09 14.82
C ARG A 21 -11.07 0.05 15.38
N ALA A 22 -10.24 -0.92 14.97
CA ALA A 22 -8.84 -1.01 15.40
C ALA A 22 -8.00 0.18 14.91
N LEU A 23 -8.22 0.69 13.70
CA LEU A 23 -7.58 1.92 13.23
C LEU A 23 -8.02 3.14 14.04
N GLY A 24 -9.30 3.20 14.44
CA GLY A 24 -9.79 4.28 15.30
C GLY A 24 -9.11 4.38 16.67
N GLU A 25 -8.55 3.28 17.17
CA GLU A 25 -7.82 3.25 18.46
C GLU A 25 -6.39 3.82 18.34
N VAL A 26 -5.81 3.83 17.13
CA VAL A 26 -4.40 4.24 16.90
C VAL A 26 -4.25 5.56 16.16
N LEU A 27 -5.29 6.00 15.45
CA LEU A 27 -5.32 7.28 14.77
C LEU A 27 -5.61 8.43 15.75
N VAL A 28 -5.06 9.60 15.46
CA VAL A 28 -5.28 10.80 16.28
C VAL A 28 -6.30 11.72 15.61
N PRO A 29 -6.91 12.66 16.36
CA PRO A 29 -7.86 13.62 15.80
C PRO A 29 -7.29 14.35 14.59
N GLY A 30 -8.02 14.29 13.48
CA GLY A 30 -7.62 14.85 12.19
C GLY A 30 -7.11 13.82 11.17
N ASP A 31 -6.66 12.64 11.62
CA ASP A 31 -6.37 11.52 10.73
C ASP A 31 -7.68 10.89 10.21
N ARG A 32 -7.62 10.28 9.03
CA ARG A 32 -8.77 9.68 8.36
C ARG A 32 -8.46 8.30 7.79
N VAL A 33 -9.50 7.51 7.58
CA VAL A 33 -9.46 6.28 6.79
C VAL A 33 -10.36 6.46 5.57
N LEU A 34 -9.82 6.25 4.39
CA LEU A 34 -10.56 6.22 3.14
C LEU A 34 -10.72 4.78 2.68
N VAL A 35 -11.90 4.22 2.85
CA VAL A 35 -12.27 2.92 2.28
C VAL A 35 -12.48 3.10 0.79
N VAL A 36 -11.78 2.30 -0.03
CA VAL A 36 -11.91 2.33 -1.50
C VAL A 36 -12.54 1.01 -1.94
N ASP A 37 -13.84 1.00 -2.12
CA ASP A 37 -14.59 -0.22 -2.47
C ASP A 37 -14.69 -0.42 -3.99
N ASP A 38 -14.20 -1.58 -4.46
CA ASP A 38 -14.19 -1.98 -5.86
C ASP A 38 -15.48 -2.70 -6.28
N SER A 39 -16.66 -2.15 -5.95
CA SER A 39 -17.98 -2.75 -6.20
C SER A 39 -18.09 -4.17 -5.63
N SER A 40 -17.85 -4.30 -4.35
CA SER A 40 -17.92 -5.60 -3.65
C SER A 40 -19.33 -6.21 -3.70
N PRO A 41 -19.51 -7.42 -4.23
CA PRO A 41 -20.83 -8.05 -4.31
C PRO A 41 -21.31 -8.68 -3.00
N ASP A 42 -20.49 -8.68 -1.94
CA ASP A 42 -20.78 -9.36 -0.67
C ASP A 42 -21.38 -8.44 0.41
N GLY A 43 -21.64 -7.17 0.08
CA GLY A 43 -22.16 -6.18 1.03
C GLY A 43 -21.08 -5.35 1.73
N THR A 44 -19.81 -5.46 1.33
CA THR A 44 -18.72 -4.64 1.91
C THR A 44 -18.99 -3.14 1.77
N GLY A 45 -19.48 -2.69 0.60
CA GLY A 45 -19.78 -1.29 0.33
C GLY A 45 -20.86 -0.71 1.26
N GLU A 46 -21.94 -1.44 1.47
CA GLU A 46 -23.04 -1.05 2.38
C GLU A 46 -22.55 -0.97 3.84
N ILE A 47 -21.68 -1.90 4.24
CA ILE A 47 -21.02 -1.85 5.56
C ILE A 47 -20.14 -0.60 5.67
N ALA A 48 -19.38 -0.27 4.62
CA ALA A 48 -18.54 0.93 4.59
C ALA A 48 -19.37 2.21 4.77
N ASP A 49 -20.49 2.35 4.04
CA ASP A 49 -21.38 3.51 4.15
C ASP A 49 -21.99 3.65 5.54
N ARG A 50 -22.43 2.54 6.13
CA ARG A 50 -22.93 2.52 7.51
C ARG A 50 -21.85 2.99 8.49
N LEU A 51 -20.64 2.44 8.39
CA LEU A 51 -19.53 2.79 9.28
C LEU A 51 -19.06 4.24 9.09
N ALA A 52 -19.11 4.78 7.88
CA ALA A 52 -18.83 6.19 7.63
C ALA A 52 -19.85 7.12 8.32
N SER A 53 -21.10 6.69 8.47
CA SER A 53 -22.09 7.44 9.24
C SER A 53 -21.91 7.36 10.76
N GLU A 54 -21.28 6.28 11.26
CA GLU A 54 -21.05 6.03 12.68
C GLU A 54 -19.68 6.56 13.17
N LEU A 55 -18.66 6.51 12.31
CA LEU A 55 -17.26 6.80 12.63
C LEU A 55 -16.80 8.07 11.89
N PRO A 56 -16.70 9.22 12.57
CA PRO A 56 -16.41 10.51 11.91
C PRO A 56 -15.08 10.58 11.15
N PHE A 57 -14.16 9.65 11.38
CA PHE A 57 -12.87 9.58 10.72
C PHE A 57 -12.87 8.70 9.47
N VAL A 58 -14.00 8.08 9.10
CA VAL A 58 -14.14 7.18 7.94
C VAL A 58 -14.81 7.90 6.79
N ASP A 59 -14.21 7.80 5.61
CA ASP A 59 -14.78 8.20 4.32
C ASP A 59 -14.83 6.99 3.39
N VAL A 60 -15.72 7.04 2.39
CA VAL A 60 -15.87 5.97 1.40
C VAL A 60 -15.73 6.52 -0.02
N LEU A 61 -15.03 5.77 -0.86
CA LEU A 61 -14.93 5.97 -2.30
C LEU A 61 -15.39 4.67 -3.00
N HIS A 62 -16.58 4.69 -3.58
CA HIS A 62 -17.05 3.59 -4.41
C HIS A 62 -16.48 3.70 -5.82
N ARG A 63 -15.88 2.62 -6.30
CA ARG A 63 -15.43 2.49 -7.69
C ARG A 63 -16.41 1.62 -8.47
N PRO A 64 -16.66 1.92 -9.75
CA PRO A 64 -17.72 1.24 -10.51
C PRO A 64 -17.41 -0.23 -10.80
N LEU A 65 -16.12 -0.63 -10.78
CA LEU A 65 -15.70 -2.01 -11.06
C LEU A 65 -14.31 -2.31 -10.49
N LYS A 66 -14.02 -3.60 -10.33
CA LYS A 66 -12.72 -4.10 -9.88
C LYS A 66 -11.70 -4.09 -11.00
N GLU A 67 -10.69 -3.23 -10.91
CA GLU A 67 -9.58 -3.16 -11.87
C GLU A 67 -8.24 -3.66 -11.27
N GLY A 68 -8.24 -3.97 -10.00
CA GLY A 68 -7.06 -4.44 -9.26
C GLY A 68 -6.52 -3.43 -8.26
N LEU A 69 -5.54 -3.87 -7.46
CA LEU A 69 -5.06 -3.14 -6.29
C LEU A 69 -4.41 -1.78 -6.65
N GLY A 70 -3.57 -1.74 -7.70
CA GLY A 70 -2.92 -0.50 -8.13
C GLY A 70 -3.92 0.62 -8.47
N PRO A 71 -4.88 0.39 -9.40
CA PRO A 71 -5.92 1.37 -9.69
C PRO A 71 -6.77 1.80 -8.48
N ALA A 72 -7.02 0.89 -7.52
CA ALA A 72 -7.72 1.24 -6.29
C ALA A 72 -6.90 2.20 -5.41
N TYR A 73 -5.59 1.93 -5.22
CA TYR A 73 -4.71 2.86 -4.51
C TYR A 73 -4.57 4.20 -5.22
N LEU A 74 -4.43 4.22 -6.55
CA LEU A 74 -4.35 5.48 -7.30
C LEU A 74 -5.60 6.33 -7.09
N ALA A 75 -6.80 5.74 -7.17
CA ALA A 75 -8.06 6.43 -6.89
C ALA A 75 -8.10 6.97 -5.44
N GLY A 76 -7.65 6.16 -4.47
CA GLY A 76 -7.52 6.56 -3.07
C GLY A 76 -6.53 7.71 -2.88
N PHE A 77 -5.37 7.68 -3.53
CA PHE A 77 -4.36 8.74 -3.46
C PHE A 77 -4.90 10.07 -4.00
N TRP A 78 -5.52 10.05 -5.19
CA TRP A 78 -6.11 11.26 -5.76
C TRP A 78 -7.18 11.86 -4.84
N ARG A 79 -8.05 11.03 -4.25
CA ARG A 79 -9.07 11.48 -3.31
C ARG A 79 -8.44 12.02 -2.03
N ALA A 80 -7.47 11.34 -1.43
CA ALA A 80 -6.78 11.80 -0.22
C ALA A 80 -6.05 13.13 -0.44
N LEU A 81 -5.39 13.30 -1.60
CA LEU A 81 -4.74 14.55 -1.98
C LEU A 81 -5.76 15.70 -2.15
N ALA A 82 -6.88 15.44 -2.79
CA ALA A 82 -7.96 16.42 -2.97
C ALA A 82 -8.56 16.87 -1.62
N ASP A 83 -8.70 15.93 -0.68
CA ASP A 83 -9.20 16.18 0.67
C ASP A 83 -8.14 16.84 1.59
N GLY A 84 -6.94 17.11 1.05
CA GLY A 84 -5.85 17.84 1.70
C GLY A 84 -5.07 17.01 2.71
N ALA A 85 -4.92 15.69 2.53
CA ALA A 85 -4.01 14.88 3.32
C ALA A 85 -2.56 15.36 3.16
N GLU A 86 -1.80 15.40 4.25
CA GLU A 86 -0.36 15.68 4.25
C GLU A 86 0.47 14.39 4.18
N LEU A 87 -0.11 13.30 4.71
CA LEU A 87 0.42 11.94 4.63
C LEU A 87 -0.65 11.02 4.06
N VAL A 88 -0.26 10.13 3.16
CA VAL A 88 -1.15 9.12 2.57
C VAL A 88 -0.54 7.75 2.78
N LEU A 89 -1.30 6.84 3.37
CA LEU A 89 -0.87 5.48 3.64
C LEU A 89 -1.56 4.47 2.72
N GLU A 90 -0.81 3.46 2.30
CA GLU A 90 -1.32 2.21 1.74
C GLU A 90 -1.45 1.18 2.85
N MET A 91 -2.58 0.50 2.95
CA MET A 91 -2.80 -0.60 3.89
C MET A 91 -3.85 -1.57 3.36
N ASP A 92 -3.62 -2.88 3.53
CA ASP A 92 -4.62 -3.91 3.20
C ASP A 92 -5.61 -4.10 4.35
N CYS A 93 -6.87 -4.46 4.02
CA CYS A 93 -7.99 -4.61 4.98
C CYS A 93 -8.04 -5.97 5.70
N ASP A 94 -7.06 -6.86 5.50
CA ASP A 94 -7.13 -8.27 5.90
C ASP A 94 -6.31 -8.64 7.16
N PHE A 95 -5.96 -7.65 7.97
CA PHE A 95 -5.11 -7.79 9.16
C PHE A 95 -3.71 -8.36 8.92
N SER A 96 -3.29 -8.51 7.66
CA SER A 96 -1.89 -8.84 7.35
C SER A 96 -0.92 -7.73 7.77
N HIS A 97 -1.40 -6.50 7.73
CA HIS A 97 -0.77 -5.32 8.31
C HIS A 97 -1.45 -4.99 9.64
N ARG A 98 -0.68 -4.86 10.69
CA ARG A 98 -1.21 -4.55 12.03
C ARG A 98 -1.60 -3.08 12.13
N PRO A 99 -2.81 -2.74 12.61
CA PRO A 99 -3.23 -1.36 12.82
C PRO A 99 -2.24 -0.53 13.65
N GLU A 100 -1.61 -1.13 14.68
CA GLU A 100 -0.64 -0.45 15.55
C GLU A 100 0.60 0.02 14.78
N ASP A 101 0.99 -0.66 13.72
CA ASP A 101 2.12 -0.26 12.88
C ASP A 101 1.79 1.00 12.07
N THR A 102 0.50 1.33 11.84
CA THR A 102 0.07 2.56 11.14
C THR A 102 0.63 3.80 11.82
N ARG A 103 0.49 3.90 13.14
CA ARG A 103 1.04 5.04 13.90
C ARG A 103 2.56 5.14 13.77
N ARG A 104 3.25 4.01 13.78
CA ARG A 104 4.72 3.96 13.62
C ARG A 104 5.19 4.45 12.26
N LEU A 105 4.44 4.12 11.18
CA LEU A 105 4.73 4.65 9.85
C LEU A 105 4.53 6.16 9.78
N ILE A 106 3.41 6.66 10.35
CA ILE A 106 3.11 8.09 10.41
C ILE A 106 4.22 8.85 11.16
N ASP A 107 4.62 8.35 12.32
CA ASP A 107 5.66 9.00 13.15
C ASP A 107 7.02 8.99 12.44
N ALA A 108 7.38 7.91 11.76
CA ALA A 108 8.62 7.81 11.00
C ALA A 108 8.67 8.77 9.79
N ALA A 109 7.51 9.17 9.25
CA ALA A 109 7.42 10.16 8.17
C ALA A 109 7.85 11.58 8.61
N ALA A 110 8.04 11.84 9.90
CA ALA A 110 8.68 13.08 10.36
C ALA A 110 10.12 13.23 9.85
N GLY A 111 10.83 12.10 9.64
CA GLY A 111 12.23 12.07 9.19
C GLY A 111 12.45 11.50 7.78
N ALA A 112 11.38 11.23 7.01
CA ALA A 112 11.48 10.62 5.68
C ALA A 112 10.32 11.07 4.80
N ASP A 113 10.49 10.94 3.47
CA ASP A 113 9.44 11.30 2.51
C ASP A 113 8.54 10.08 2.21
N VAL A 114 9.12 8.88 2.24
CA VAL A 114 8.40 7.61 2.14
C VAL A 114 8.88 6.67 3.23
N VAL A 115 7.95 6.04 3.93
CA VAL A 115 8.23 5.01 4.94
C VAL A 115 7.63 3.69 4.49
N LEU A 116 8.46 2.66 4.37
CA LEU A 116 8.04 1.29 4.04
C LEU A 116 7.94 0.46 5.31
N GLY A 117 6.79 -0.16 5.55
CA GLY A 117 6.66 -1.25 6.50
C GLY A 117 7.31 -2.51 5.94
N SER A 118 8.50 -2.85 6.44
CA SER A 118 9.35 -3.89 5.86
C SER A 118 9.33 -5.18 6.69
N ARG A 119 9.00 -6.27 6.01
CA ARG A 119 9.09 -7.65 6.55
C ARG A 119 10.53 -8.12 6.68
N TYR A 120 11.45 -7.49 5.96
CA TYR A 120 12.84 -7.90 5.80
C TYR A 120 13.85 -6.93 6.42
N ALA A 121 13.42 -5.81 6.97
CA ALA A 121 14.27 -4.95 7.79
C ALA A 121 14.67 -5.66 9.09
N PRO A 122 15.80 -5.31 9.74
CA PRO A 122 16.17 -5.88 11.03
C PRO A 122 15.05 -5.72 12.06
N GLY A 123 14.58 -6.83 12.63
CA GLY A 123 13.40 -6.87 13.52
C GLY A 123 12.07 -7.14 12.82
N GLY A 124 12.02 -7.11 11.48
CA GLY A 124 10.84 -7.50 10.72
C GLY A 124 10.57 -9.01 10.82
N ARG A 125 9.29 -9.38 10.78
CA ARG A 125 8.83 -10.78 10.93
C ARG A 125 7.75 -11.13 9.92
N ILE A 126 7.73 -12.42 9.55
CA ILE A 126 6.68 -13.02 8.72
C ILE A 126 6.11 -14.20 9.49
N GLY A 127 4.85 -14.08 9.89
CA GLY A 127 4.10 -15.18 10.51
C GLY A 127 3.42 -16.06 9.46
N ASN A 128 3.30 -17.35 9.77
CA ASN A 128 2.44 -18.35 9.10
C ASN A 128 2.59 -18.55 7.58
N TRP A 129 3.67 -18.04 6.95
CA TRP A 129 3.92 -18.29 5.53
C TRP A 129 4.63 -19.62 5.30
N GLY A 130 4.13 -20.39 4.34
CA GLY A 130 4.83 -21.55 3.82
C GLY A 130 6.16 -21.16 3.16
N LEU A 131 7.11 -22.11 3.14
CA LEU A 131 8.47 -21.89 2.61
C LEU A 131 8.49 -21.36 1.17
N VAL A 132 7.63 -21.91 0.29
CA VAL A 132 7.54 -21.51 -1.12
C VAL A 132 7.16 -20.03 -1.25
N ARG A 133 6.16 -19.55 -0.49
CA ARG A 133 5.74 -18.14 -0.50
C ARG A 133 6.87 -17.21 -0.01
N ARG A 134 7.61 -17.64 1.03
CA ARG A 134 8.79 -16.88 1.52
C ARG A 134 9.88 -16.77 0.46
N ILE A 135 10.20 -17.87 -0.25
CA ILE A 135 11.20 -17.89 -1.32
C ILE A 135 10.77 -16.97 -2.47
N ILE A 136 9.51 -17.06 -2.93
CA ILE A 136 9.00 -16.22 -4.01
C ILE A 136 9.04 -14.74 -3.61
N SER A 137 8.56 -14.38 -2.43
CA SER A 137 8.55 -13.00 -1.96
C SER A 137 9.96 -12.43 -1.79
N ARG A 138 10.85 -13.19 -1.15
CA ARG A 138 12.26 -12.75 -0.97
C ARG A 138 13.01 -12.70 -2.29
N GLY A 139 12.81 -13.69 -3.15
CA GLY A 139 13.38 -13.73 -4.50
C GLY A 139 12.92 -12.56 -5.36
N GLY A 140 11.64 -12.19 -5.31
CA GLY A 140 11.10 -11.02 -5.99
C GLY A 140 11.72 -9.71 -5.51
N CYS A 141 11.92 -9.54 -4.19
CA CYS A 141 12.63 -8.39 -3.65
C CYS A 141 14.09 -8.33 -4.13
N LEU A 142 14.83 -9.45 -4.06
CA LEU A 142 16.23 -9.52 -4.51
C LEU A 142 16.36 -9.24 -6.02
N TYR A 143 15.46 -9.78 -6.82
CA TYR A 143 15.38 -9.51 -8.26
C TYR A 143 15.20 -8.02 -8.55
N ALA A 144 14.21 -7.37 -7.90
CA ALA A 144 13.98 -5.96 -8.08
C ALA A 144 15.17 -5.11 -7.58
N GLN A 145 15.76 -5.46 -6.43
CA GLN A 145 16.96 -4.79 -5.91
C GLN A 145 18.12 -4.84 -6.92
N ALA A 146 18.42 -6.02 -7.46
CA ALA A 146 19.54 -6.21 -8.39
C ALA A 146 19.33 -5.43 -9.70
N LEU A 147 18.13 -5.49 -10.29
CA LEU A 147 17.85 -4.83 -11.56
C LEU A 147 17.74 -3.31 -11.43
N LEU A 148 17.13 -2.82 -10.36
CA LEU A 148 16.92 -1.38 -10.16
C LEU A 148 18.10 -0.69 -9.46
N GLY A 149 19.05 -1.47 -8.91
CA GLY A 149 20.19 -0.94 -8.17
C GLY A 149 19.80 -0.36 -6.82
N LEU A 150 18.80 -0.96 -6.15
CA LEU A 150 18.24 -0.45 -4.89
C LEU A 150 18.79 -1.21 -3.68
N ARG A 151 18.87 -0.52 -2.54
CA ARG A 151 19.31 -1.11 -1.27
C ARG A 151 18.16 -1.39 -0.29
N LEU A 152 16.91 -1.07 -0.67
CA LEU A 152 15.73 -1.37 0.14
C LEU A 152 15.47 -2.88 0.17
N ARG A 153 15.09 -3.40 1.33
CA ARG A 153 14.95 -4.85 1.56
C ARG A 153 13.60 -5.41 1.17
N ASP A 154 12.54 -4.58 1.29
CA ASP A 154 11.16 -4.98 0.99
C ASP A 154 10.51 -4.05 -0.04
N LEU A 155 10.67 -4.39 -1.31
CA LEU A 155 10.11 -3.62 -2.43
C LEU A 155 8.69 -4.04 -2.82
N THR A 156 8.21 -5.18 -2.31
CA THR A 156 6.92 -5.78 -2.69
C THR A 156 5.83 -5.60 -1.63
N GLY A 157 6.16 -4.99 -0.51
CA GLY A 157 5.21 -4.70 0.56
C GLY A 157 4.26 -3.57 0.18
N GLY A 158 2.96 -3.73 0.52
CA GLY A 158 1.91 -2.75 0.28
C GLY A 158 1.56 -1.93 1.54
N PHE A 159 2.44 -1.86 2.52
CA PHE A 159 2.24 -1.02 3.70
C PHE A 159 3.24 0.12 3.69
N LYS A 160 2.80 1.30 3.27
CA LYS A 160 3.66 2.45 3.06
C LYS A 160 2.98 3.73 3.50
N CYS A 161 3.78 4.69 3.92
CA CYS A 161 3.36 6.05 4.18
C CYS A 161 4.14 6.99 3.26
N TYR A 162 3.43 7.81 2.51
CA TYR A 162 3.98 8.83 1.62
C TYR A 162 3.67 10.22 2.14
N ARG A 163 4.63 11.13 2.04
CA ARG A 163 4.33 12.55 2.12
C ARG A 163 3.57 12.98 0.86
N ARG A 164 2.70 13.98 1.00
CA ARG A 164 1.92 14.59 -0.10
C ARG A 164 2.80 14.91 -1.31
N GLU A 165 3.91 15.58 -1.08
CA GLU A 165 4.82 16.06 -2.12
C GLU A 165 5.40 14.92 -2.98
N VAL A 166 5.52 13.72 -2.41
CA VAL A 166 5.96 12.53 -3.15
C VAL A 166 4.93 12.15 -4.18
N LEU A 167 3.66 11.99 -3.77
CA LEU A 167 2.58 11.57 -4.66
C LEU A 167 2.29 12.62 -5.73
N GLU A 168 2.40 13.89 -5.43
CA GLU A 168 2.27 14.98 -6.40
C GLU A 168 3.42 15.00 -7.42
N ARG A 169 4.60 14.46 -7.07
CA ARG A 169 5.80 14.50 -7.93
C ARG A 169 5.98 13.28 -8.81
N ILE A 170 5.53 12.09 -8.39
CA ILE A 170 5.88 10.82 -9.06
C ILE A 170 5.01 10.50 -10.28
N ASP A 171 4.20 11.42 -10.78
CA ASP A 171 3.32 11.26 -11.94
C ASP A 171 2.43 10.00 -11.81
N LEU A 172 1.42 10.11 -10.95
CA LEU A 172 0.49 9.01 -10.65
C LEU A 172 -0.26 8.53 -11.91
N ASP A 173 -0.54 9.42 -12.87
CA ASP A 173 -1.25 9.09 -14.11
C ASP A 173 -0.44 8.18 -15.04
N ALA A 174 0.89 8.21 -14.94
CA ALA A 174 1.78 7.34 -15.69
C ALA A 174 1.96 5.96 -15.06
N ILE A 175 1.36 5.69 -13.90
CA ILE A 175 1.46 4.41 -13.20
C ILE A 175 0.34 3.49 -13.67
N HIS A 176 0.69 2.47 -14.47
CA HIS A 176 -0.25 1.48 -14.98
C HIS A 176 0.01 0.07 -14.44
N SER A 177 0.97 -0.07 -13.54
CA SER A 177 1.33 -1.34 -12.91
C SER A 177 0.26 -1.81 -11.93
N ARG A 178 0.18 -3.14 -11.75
CA ARG A 178 -0.75 -3.80 -10.84
C ARG A 178 0.02 -4.63 -9.81
N GLY A 179 -0.62 -4.99 -8.72
CA GLY A 179 -0.06 -5.89 -7.71
C GLY A 179 1.35 -5.48 -7.25
N TYR A 180 2.30 -6.41 -7.28
CA TYR A 180 3.67 -6.16 -6.82
C TYR A 180 4.44 -5.16 -7.68
N ALA A 181 4.17 -5.13 -8.99
CA ALA A 181 4.81 -4.17 -9.88
C ALA A 181 4.44 -2.73 -9.50
N PHE A 182 3.21 -2.49 -9.06
CA PHE A 182 2.76 -1.19 -8.52
C PHE A 182 3.60 -0.78 -7.32
N GLN A 183 3.79 -1.69 -6.37
CA GLN A 183 4.56 -1.42 -5.15
C GLN A 183 6.05 -1.10 -5.45
N ILE A 184 6.63 -1.78 -6.42
CA ILE A 184 8.00 -1.54 -6.86
C ILE A 184 8.09 -0.21 -7.61
N GLU A 185 7.15 0.07 -8.52
CA GLU A 185 7.15 1.27 -9.36
C GLU A 185 7.01 2.55 -8.54
N THR A 186 6.03 2.62 -7.62
CA THR A 186 5.82 3.80 -6.76
C THR A 186 7.07 4.12 -5.93
N THR A 187 7.68 3.11 -5.32
CA THR A 187 8.93 3.26 -4.55
C THR A 187 10.09 3.69 -5.44
N TYR A 188 10.22 3.11 -6.63
CA TYR A 188 11.31 3.42 -7.55
C TYR A 188 11.20 4.84 -8.10
N ARG A 189 9.99 5.29 -8.48
CA ARG A 189 9.73 6.68 -8.91
C ARG A 189 10.08 7.68 -7.80
N ALA A 190 9.67 7.40 -6.56
CA ALA A 190 10.02 8.26 -5.42
C ALA A 190 11.54 8.41 -5.24
N LEU A 191 12.29 7.30 -5.30
CA LEU A 191 13.75 7.32 -5.23
C LEU A 191 14.38 8.07 -6.41
N ARG A 192 13.85 7.89 -7.62
CA ARG A 192 14.33 8.59 -8.82
C ARG A 192 14.05 10.09 -8.78
N ALA A 193 12.98 10.49 -8.15
CA ALA A 193 12.66 11.91 -7.89
C ALA A 193 13.50 12.53 -6.76
N GLY A 194 14.38 11.75 -6.12
CA GLY A 194 15.31 12.22 -5.08
C GLY A 194 14.75 12.17 -3.66
N PHE A 195 13.59 11.57 -3.44
CA PHE A 195 12.99 11.46 -2.12
C PHE A 195 13.69 10.44 -1.23
N ARG A 196 13.71 10.76 0.08
CA ARG A 196 14.25 9.87 1.11
C ARG A 196 13.26 8.78 1.47
N VAL A 197 13.62 7.53 1.12
CA VAL A 197 12.83 6.33 1.44
C VAL A 197 13.51 5.57 2.58
N VAL A 198 12.77 5.24 3.63
CA VAL A 198 13.25 4.46 4.76
C VAL A 198 12.39 3.22 4.99
N GLU A 199 12.94 2.21 5.66
CA GLU A 199 12.24 1.01 6.06
C GLU A 199 12.14 0.94 7.58
N ILE A 200 10.95 0.65 8.10
CA ILE A 200 10.75 0.27 9.49
C ILE A 200 10.30 -1.19 9.59
N PRO A 201 10.75 -1.95 10.59
CA PRO A 201 10.35 -3.34 10.73
C PRO A 201 8.88 -3.46 11.14
N ILE A 202 8.16 -4.34 10.45
CA ILE A 202 6.80 -4.72 10.80
C ILE A 202 6.68 -6.22 11.00
N THR A 203 5.62 -6.65 11.69
CA THR A 203 5.21 -8.05 11.73
C THR A 203 4.07 -8.24 10.73
N PHE A 204 4.34 -8.98 9.67
CA PHE A 204 3.33 -9.36 8.68
C PHE A 204 2.77 -10.74 9.04
N VAL A 205 1.47 -10.85 9.20
CA VAL A 205 0.77 -12.11 9.49
C VAL A 205 0.00 -12.54 8.23
N ASP A 206 -0.15 -13.85 8.00
CA ASP A 206 -1.05 -14.27 6.92
C ASP A 206 -2.50 -13.97 7.33
N ARG A 207 -3.33 -13.59 6.34
CA ARG A 207 -4.74 -13.32 6.60
C ARG A 207 -5.42 -14.49 7.29
N GLU A 208 -6.26 -14.21 8.26
CA GLU A 208 -7.00 -15.23 9.00
C GLU A 208 -8.29 -15.60 8.28
N VAL A 209 -8.90 -14.64 7.57
CA VAL A 209 -10.17 -14.79 6.87
C VAL A 209 -9.99 -14.48 5.38
N GLY A 210 -10.56 -15.31 4.52
CA GLY A 210 -10.53 -15.13 3.06
C GLY A 210 -9.34 -15.79 2.35
N GLY A 211 -9.46 -15.99 1.04
CA GLY A 211 -8.44 -16.61 0.19
C GLY A 211 -7.40 -15.60 -0.33
N SER A 212 -6.16 -16.03 -0.52
CA SER A 212 -5.12 -15.19 -1.15
C SER A 212 -5.54 -14.78 -2.57
N LYS A 213 -5.62 -13.47 -2.82
CA LYS A 213 -5.93 -12.90 -4.15
C LYS A 213 -4.69 -12.86 -5.07
N MET A 214 -3.57 -13.48 -4.65
CA MET A 214 -2.35 -13.58 -5.46
C MET A 214 -2.56 -14.52 -6.64
N SER A 215 -2.42 -14.00 -7.85
CA SER A 215 -2.40 -14.79 -9.07
C SER A 215 -0.98 -14.91 -9.63
N ARG A 216 -0.73 -15.98 -10.40
CA ARG A 216 0.55 -16.14 -11.13
C ARG A 216 0.82 -14.99 -12.09
N SER A 217 -0.23 -14.34 -12.61
CA SER A 217 -0.11 -13.19 -13.50
C SER A 217 0.54 -11.97 -12.82
N ILE A 218 0.31 -11.75 -11.53
CA ILE A 218 0.92 -10.65 -10.75
C ILE A 218 2.44 -10.84 -10.66
N VAL A 219 2.91 -12.07 -10.46
CA VAL A 219 4.35 -12.38 -10.42
C VAL A 219 4.97 -12.20 -11.80
N LEU A 220 4.30 -12.71 -12.86
CA LEU A 220 4.77 -12.56 -14.24
C LEU A 220 4.83 -11.09 -14.67
N GLU A 221 3.83 -10.28 -14.28
CA GLU A 221 3.86 -8.84 -14.54
C GLU A 221 5.12 -8.20 -13.96
N ALA A 222 5.47 -8.48 -12.71
CA ALA A 222 6.66 -7.91 -12.08
C ALA A 222 7.96 -8.29 -12.80
N ILE A 223 8.05 -9.52 -13.34
CA ILE A 223 9.23 -9.98 -14.10
C ILE A 223 9.49 -9.11 -15.33
N TRP A 224 8.46 -8.67 -16.04
CA TRP A 224 8.61 -7.82 -17.22
C TRP A 224 8.64 -6.34 -16.92
N LYS A 225 7.85 -5.89 -15.94
CA LYS A 225 7.76 -4.47 -15.59
C LYS A 225 9.04 -3.93 -14.94
N VAL A 226 9.71 -4.71 -14.09
CA VAL A 226 10.93 -4.25 -13.41
C VAL A 226 12.07 -3.91 -14.39
N PRO A 227 12.43 -4.73 -15.38
CA PRO A 227 13.38 -4.34 -16.42
C PRO A 227 12.92 -3.13 -17.23
N ALA A 228 11.62 -3.06 -17.58
CA ALA A 228 11.06 -1.92 -18.31
C ALA A 228 11.20 -0.60 -17.53
N LEU A 229 10.96 -0.62 -16.22
CA LEU A 229 11.18 0.53 -15.34
C LEU A 229 12.66 0.97 -15.33
N ARG A 230 13.59 0.01 -15.27
CA ARG A 230 15.02 0.32 -15.34
C ARG A 230 15.39 1.00 -16.67
N LEU A 231 14.87 0.45 -17.77
CA LEU A 231 15.13 1.00 -19.11
C LEU A 231 14.53 2.41 -19.26
N ALA A 232 13.29 2.62 -18.80
CA ALA A 232 12.64 3.92 -18.80
C ALA A 232 13.43 4.95 -17.96
N ALA A 233 13.97 4.55 -16.81
CA ALA A 233 14.82 5.38 -15.98
C ALA A 233 16.12 5.79 -16.69
N LEU A 234 16.77 4.85 -17.39
CA LEU A 234 18.00 5.12 -18.17
C LEU A 234 17.74 6.07 -19.34
N ARG A 235 16.53 6.06 -19.89
CA ARG A 235 16.09 6.97 -20.96
C ARG A 235 15.58 8.32 -20.46
N GLY A 236 15.58 8.56 -19.14
CA GLY A 236 15.05 9.81 -18.55
C GLY A 236 13.52 9.95 -18.63
N GLN A 237 12.80 8.86 -18.85
CA GLN A 237 11.34 8.82 -19.01
C GLN A 237 10.58 8.63 -17.68
N LEU A 238 11.27 8.33 -16.59
CA LEU A 238 10.70 8.28 -15.24
C LEU A 238 11.02 9.61 -14.54
N ARG A 239 10.01 10.43 -14.42
CA ARG A 239 10.03 11.66 -13.62
C ARG A 239 9.06 11.52 -12.45
#